data_0dac6a3f0c12e020f71f4dc3acf81897
#
_entry.id   0dac6a3f0c12e020f71f4dc3acf81897
#
_cell.length_a   1.000
_cell.length_b   1.000
_cell.length_c   1.000
_cell.angle_alpha   90.00
_cell.angle_beta   90.00
_cell.angle_gamma   90.00
#
_symmetry.space_group_name_H-M   'P 1'
#
loop_
_entity.id
_entity.type
_entity.pdbx_description
1 polymer ?
#
loop_
_entity_poly.entity_id
_entity_poly.type
_entity_poly.pdbx_seq_one_letter_code
_entity_poly.pdbx_strand_id
1 'polypeptide(L)'
;MPLAEMIALHEVSEAQSTRIAVPTFAVVIARSAGGAVLVFNRFRKVWELPGGLIDPGESPGEAARRELFEEAECRGQAFHWLGLVEISDGATHFGAVYSCEVDDVPAAVQNEEIAGIAYWRRGARLGPLGATDTALLDRFA
;
A
#
# COMPACT_ATOMS: atom_id res chain seq x y z
N MET A 1 -10.49 17.62 -2.69
CA MET A 1 -10.71 16.20 -2.99
C MET A 1 -11.11 15.47 -1.71
N PRO A 2 -12.23 14.75 -1.69
CA PRO A 2 -12.51 13.93 -0.53
C PRO A 2 -11.46 12.81 -0.44
N LEU A 3 -11.11 12.44 0.80
CA LEU A 3 -10.26 11.29 1.02
C LEU A 3 -10.99 10.02 0.58
N ALA A 4 -10.25 9.08 0.01
CA ALA A 4 -10.82 7.82 -0.42
C ALA A 4 -11.28 7.00 0.79
N GLU A 5 -12.45 6.40 0.68
CA GLU A 5 -12.99 5.50 1.69
C GLU A 5 -12.96 4.07 1.17
N MET A 6 -12.60 3.13 2.04
CA MET A 6 -12.69 1.72 1.70
C MET A 6 -14.15 1.28 1.71
N ILE A 7 -14.60 0.74 0.59
CA ILE A 7 -15.96 0.21 0.45
C ILE A 7 -15.99 -1.27 0.78
N ALA A 8 -15.01 -2.03 0.28
CA ALA A 8 -14.96 -3.48 0.47
C ALA A 8 -13.52 -4.00 0.31
N LEU A 9 -13.24 -5.10 0.97
CA LEU A 9 -12.03 -5.87 0.77
C LEU A 9 -12.44 -7.27 0.31
N HIS A 10 -12.05 -7.60 -0.92
CA HIS A 10 -12.37 -8.89 -1.52
C HIS A 10 -11.17 -9.83 -1.34
N GLU A 11 -11.24 -10.70 -0.34
CA GLU A 11 -10.18 -11.65 -0.03
C GLU A 11 -10.34 -12.90 -0.90
N VAL A 12 -10.14 -12.72 -2.18
CA VAL A 12 -10.20 -13.77 -3.20
C VAL A 12 -8.80 -13.95 -3.80
N SER A 13 -8.59 -15.05 -4.52
CA SER A 13 -7.33 -15.26 -5.21
C SER A 13 -7.15 -14.22 -6.33
N GLU A 14 -5.92 -14.04 -6.77
CA GLU A 14 -5.62 -13.14 -7.88
C GLU A 14 -6.39 -13.56 -9.15
N ALA A 15 -6.47 -14.85 -9.41
CA ALA A 15 -7.21 -15.37 -10.55
C ALA A 15 -8.72 -15.06 -10.45
N GLN A 16 -9.29 -15.19 -9.25
CA GLN A 16 -10.71 -14.91 -9.01
C GLN A 16 -11.01 -13.40 -9.08
N SER A 17 -10.05 -12.56 -8.72
CA SER A 17 -10.23 -11.10 -8.69
C SER A 17 -10.58 -10.54 -10.06
N THR A 18 -10.14 -11.18 -11.14
CA THR A 18 -10.43 -10.73 -12.51
C THR A 18 -11.92 -10.73 -12.83
N ARG A 19 -12.71 -11.50 -12.09
CA ARG A 19 -14.17 -11.53 -12.24
C ARG A 19 -14.86 -10.34 -11.55
N ILE A 20 -14.12 -9.67 -10.66
CA ILE A 20 -14.65 -8.51 -9.94
C ILE A 20 -14.26 -7.23 -10.67
N ALA A 21 -12.97 -7.02 -10.88
CA ALA A 21 -12.46 -5.82 -11.56
C ALA A 21 -10.98 -5.98 -11.90
N VAL A 22 -10.52 -5.13 -12.82
CA VAL A 22 -9.08 -4.96 -13.10
C VAL A 22 -8.57 -3.85 -12.19
N PRO A 23 -7.58 -4.10 -11.34
CA PRO A 23 -7.08 -3.05 -10.44
C PRO A 23 -6.35 -1.95 -11.22
N THR A 24 -6.45 -0.71 -10.72
CA THR A 24 -5.78 0.46 -11.30
C THR A 24 -4.62 0.94 -10.44
N PHE A 25 -4.52 0.45 -9.21
CA PHE A 25 -3.40 0.76 -8.33
C PHE A 25 -2.99 -0.49 -7.54
N ALA A 26 -1.84 -0.41 -6.90
CA ALA A 26 -1.33 -1.48 -6.04
C ALA A 26 -0.86 -0.91 -4.72
N VAL A 27 -1.01 -1.67 -3.64
CA VAL A 27 -0.63 -1.31 -2.28
C VAL A 27 0.15 -2.45 -1.67
N VAL A 28 1.16 -2.13 -0.86
CA VAL A 28 2.06 -3.14 -0.30
C VAL A 28 2.12 -3.05 1.22
N ILE A 29 1.87 -4.19 1.88
CA ILE A 29 2.19 -4.34 3.29
C ILE A 29 3.57 -4.98 3.37
N ALA A 30 4.59 -4.14 3.51
CA ALA A 30 5.98 -4.57 3.58
C ALA A 30 6.35 -4.77 5.06
N ARG A 31 6.59 -6.02 5.44
CA ARG A 31 6.91 -6.37 6.82
C ARG A 31 8.40 -6.33 7.06
N SER A 32 8.80 -5.52 8.03
CA SER A 32 10.18 -5.43 8.51
C SER A 32 10.26 -5.86 9.97
N ALA A 33 11.47 -5.97 10.50
CA ALA A 33 11.69 -6.26 11.92
C ALA A 33 11.03 -5.19 12.81
N GLY A 34 10.96 -3.94 12.33
CA GLY A 34 10.37 -2.82 13.07
C GLY A 34 8.84 -2.72 12.95
N GLY A 35 8.23 -3.43 12.03
CA GLY A 35 6.79 -3.36 11.74
C GLY A 35 6.52 -3.14 10.27
N ALA A 36 5.27 -2.88 9.92
CA ALA A 36 4.88 -2.60 8.54
C ALA A 36 5.39 -1.22 8.11
N VAL A 37 5.99 -1.15 6.94
CA VAL A 37 6.59 0.08 6.43
C VAL A 37 5.50 1.06 6.02
N LEU A 38 5.58 2.28 6.55
CA LEU A 38 4.71 3.40 6.18
C LEU A 38 5.55 4.55 5.64
N VAL A 39 4.97 5.28 4.71
CA VAL A 39 5.57 6.48 4.14
C VAL A 39 4.66 7.69 4.38
N PHE A 40 5.26 8.87 4.62
CA PHE A 40 4.50 10.09 4.83
C PHE A 40 4.34 10.82 3.49
N ASN A 41 3.10 10.89 3.01
CA ASN A 41 2.80 11.57 1.76
C ASN A 41 2.85 13.09 1.98
N ARG A 42 3.74 13.76 1.27
CA ARG A 42 4.01 15.19 1.40
C ARG A 42 2.80 16.06 1.04
N PHE A 43 2.02 15.59 0.08
CA PHE A 43 0.89 16.38 -0.44
C PHE A 43 -0.38 16.14 0.35
N ARG A 44 -0.69 14.88 0.68
CA ARG A 44 -1.88 14.53 1.47
C ARG A 44 -1.67 14.70 2.99
N LYS A 45 -0.40 14.80 3.42
CA LYS A 45 0.00 14.96 4.82
C LYS A 45 -0.56 13.86 5.72
N VAL A 46 -0.47 12.64 5.24
CA VAL A 46 -0.87 11.43 5.98
C VAL A 46 0.19 10.36 5.81
N TRP A 47 0.26 9.47 6.81
CA TRP A 47 1.01 8.23 6.71
C TRP A 47 0.19 7.24 5.91
N GLU A 48 0.82 6.52 5.03
CA GLU A 48 0.15 5.54 4.18
C GLU A 48 1.05 4.37 3.83
N LEU A 49 0.45 3.26 3.43
CA LEU A 49 1.19 2.13 2.88
C LEU A 49 1.80 2.54 1.53
N PRO A 50 2.99 2.04 1.20
CA PRO A 50 3.54 2.26 -0.13
C PRO A 50 2.60 1.74 -1.21
N GLY A 51 2.45 2.50 -2.28
CA GLY A 51 1.58 2.12 -3.38
C GLY A 51 1.36 3.25 -4.35
N GLY A 52 0.70 2.95 -5.45
CA GLY A 52 0.38 3.93 -6.47
C GLY A 52 -0.21 3.28 -7.70
N LEU A 53 -0.40 4.09 -8.74
CA LEU A 53 -1.03 3.66 -9.98
C LEU A 53 -0.21 2.59 -10.70
N ILE A 54 -0.90 1.65 -11.30
CA ILE A 54 -0.30 0.64 -12.17
C ILE A 54 -0.06 1.29 -13.53
N ASP A 55 1.18 1.24 -14.02
CA ASP A 55 1.52 1.81 -15.32
C ASP A 55 1.02 0.94 -16.47
N PRO A 56 0.78 1.52 -17.65
CA PRO A 56 0.40 0.74 -18.83
C PRO A 56 1.40 -0.38 -19.12
N GLY A 57 0.90 -1.60 -19.31
CA GLY A 57 1.72 -2.77 -19.59
C GLY A 57 2.37 -3.41 -18.37
N GLU A 58 2.19 -2.81 -17.19
CA GLU A 58 2.73 -3.32 -15.94
C GLU A 58 1.71 -4.25 -15.28
N SER A 59 2.16 -5.36 -14.70
CA SER A 59 1.29 -6.19 -13.88
C SER A 59 1.09 -5.54 -12.51
N PRO A 60 0.02 -5.88 -11.79
CA PRO A 60 -0.16 -5.37 -10.41
C PRO A 60 1.03 -5.68 -9.50
N GLY A 61 1.60 -6.88 -9.61
CA GLY A 61 2.77 -7.26 -8.81
C GLY A 61 4.02 -6.47 -9.17
N GLU A 62 4.22 -6.17 -10.44
CA GLU A 62 5.32 -5.30 -10.87
C GLU A 62 5.14 -3.88 -10.32
N ALA A 63 3.92 -3.36 -10.36
CA ALA A 63 3.61 -2.05 -9.79
C ALA A 63 3.89 -2.01 -8.29
N ALA A 64 3.50 -3.06 -7.56
CA ALA A 64 3.75 -3.17 -6.13
C ALA A 64 5.25 -3.09 -5.81
N ARG A 65 6.08 -3.81 -6.57
CA ARG A 65 7.54 -3.81 -6.39
C ARG A 65 8.12 -2.43 -6.70
N ARG A 66 7.70 -1.83 -7.79
CA ARG A 66 8.19 -0.52 -8.24
C ARG A 66 7.84 0.57 -7.24
N GLU A 67 6.57 0.63 -6.81
CA GLU A 67 6.11 1.64 -5.87
C GLU A 67 6.80 1.52 -4.50
N LEU A 68 7.01 0.30 -4.01
CA LEU A 68 7.74 0.08 -2.77
C LEU A 68 9.16 0.66 -2.88
N PHE A 69 9.83 0.44 -3.99
CA PHE A 69 11.18 0.97 -4.19
C PHE A 69 11.17 2.49 -4.37
N GLU A 70 10.26 3.04 -5.16
CA GLU A 70 10.19 4.48 -5.40
C GLU A 70 9.87 5.26 -4.12
N GLU A 71 8.94 4.76 -3.32
CA GLU A 71 8.47 5.49 -2.14
C GLU A 71 9.26 5.21 -0.87
N ALA A 72 9.65 3.96 -0.65
CA ALA A 72 10.33 3.55 0.58
C ALA A 72 11.77 3.12 0.39
N GLU A 73 12.27 3.09 -0.84
CA GLU A 73 13.64 2.66 -1.19
C GLU A 73 13.95 1.26 -0.66
N CYS A 74 12.93 0.41 -0.62
CA CYS A 74 13.02 -0.97 -0.16
C CYS A 74 12.84 -1.94 -1.32
N ARG A 75 13.59 -3.03 -1.27
CA ARG A 75 13.38 -4.18 -2.16
C ARG A 75 12.70 -5.28 -1.36
N GLY A 76 11.49 -5.63 -1.78
CA GLY A 76 10.71 -6.68 -1.12
C GLY A 76 11.04 -8.06 -1.66
N GLN A 77 10.85 -9.05 -0.81
CA GLN A 77 10.96 -10.47 -1.13
C GLN A 77 9.67 -11.17 -0.74
N ALA A 78 9.40 -12.32 -1.35
CA ALA A 78 8.23 -13.14 -1.03
C ALA A 78 6.93 -12.33 -1.13
N PHE A 79 6.67 -11.76 -2.30
CA PHE A 79 5.42 -11.05 -2.55
C PHE A 79 4.25 -12.03 -2.62
N HIS A 80 3.20 -11.74 -1.86
CA HIS A 80 1.98 -12.52 -1.82
C HIS A 80 0.77 -11.65 -2.10
N TRP A 81 -0.10 -12.12 -2.98
CA TRP A 81 -1.40 -11.51 -3.21
C TRP A 81 -2.28 -11.69 -1.97
N LEU A 82 -2.88 -10.61 -1.49
CA LEU A 82 -3.79 -10.65 -0.32
C LEU A 82 -5.25 -10.45 -0.72
N GLY A 83 -5.51 -9.65 -1.71
CA GLY A 83 -6.87 -9.36 -2.13
C GLY A 83 -7.00 -8.15 -3.01
N LEU A 84 -8.25 -7.81 -3.31
CA LEU A 84 -8.63 -6.66 -4.10
C LEU A 84 -9.40 -5.70 -3.20
N VAL A 85 -8.89 -4.49 -3.03
CA VAL A 85 -9.58 -3.47 -2.25
C VAL A 85 -10.40 -2.57 -3.18
N GLU A 86 -11.61 -2.26 -2.74
CA GLU A 86 -12.52 -1.37 -3.44
C GLU A 86 -12.63 -0.08 -2.64
N ILE A 87 -12.28 1.05 -3.25
CA ILE A 87 -12.32 2.36 -2.61
C ILE A 87 -13.18 3.34 -3.41
N SER A 88 -13.64 4.39 -2.75
CA SER A 88 -14.37 5.47 -3.40
C SER A 88 -13.85 6.83 -2.95
N ASP A 89 -13.63 7.72 -3.89
CA ASP A 89 -13.34 9.13 -3.67
C ASP A 89 -14.34 10.01 -4.44
N GLY A 90 -15.53 9.49 -4.64
CA GLY A 90 -16.53 10.03 -5.56
C GLY A 90 -16.65 9.17 -6.82
N ALA A 91 -15.62 8.40 -7.13
CA ALA A 91 -15.60 7.37 -8.16
C ALA A 91 -15.04 6.09 -7.54
N THR A 92 -15.47 4.94 -8.06
CA THR A 92 -14.99 3.64 -7.55
C THR A 92 -13.68 3.24 -8.22
N HIS A 93 -12.72 2.84 -7.40
CA HIS A 93 -11.41 2.35 -7.84
C HIS A 93 -11.10 1.02 -7.15
N PHE A 94 -10.35 0.17 -7.84
CA PHE A 94 -9.93 -1.12 -7.29
C PHE A 94 -8.41 -1.19 -7.23
N GLY A 95 -7.90 -1.70 -6.12
CA GLY A 95 -6.46 -1.83 -5.91
C GLY A 95 -6.06 -3.26 -5.56
N ALA A 96 -4.93 -3.68 -6.09
CA ALA A 96 -4.31 -4.95 -5.74
C ALA A 96 -3.53 -4.80 -4.44
N VAL A 97 -3.75 -5.69 -3.47
CA VAL A 97 -3.09 -5.65 -2.17
C VAL A 97 -2.11 -6.81 -2.08
N TYR A 98 -0.84 -6.48 -1.81
CA TYR A 98 0.23 -7.48 -1.64
C TYR A 98 0.88 -7.33 -0.28
N SER A 99 1.45 -8.42 0.21
CA SER A 99 2.42 -8.37 1.30
C SER A 99 3.78 -8.80 0.80
N CYS A 100 4.81 -8.39 1.50
CA CYS A 100 6.18 -8.86 1.26
C CYS A 100 7.01 -8.72 2.53
N GLU A 101 8.23 -9.24 2.48
CA GLU A 101 9.22 -9.09 3.54
C GLU A 101 10.31 -8.15 3.06
N VAL A 102 10.81 -7.29 3.95
CA VAL A 102 11.92 -6.40 3.67
C VAL A 102 12.96 -6.51 4.79
N ASP A 103 14.23 -6.63 4.41
CA ASP A 103 15.33 -6.78 5.37
C ASP A 103 16.01 -5.43 5.63
N ASP A 104 16.36 -4.72 4.56
CA ASP A 104 17.07 -3.45 4.64
C ASP A 104 16.10 -2.31 4.39
N VAL A 105 15.80 -1.57 5.46
CA VAL A 105 14.94 -0.38 5.38
C VAL A 105 15.82 0.83 5.68
N PRO A 106 15.80 1.87 4.82
CA PRO A 106 16.62 3.06 5.06
C PRO A 106 16.19 3.77 6.35
N ALA A 107 17.16 4.45 7.00
CA ALA A 107 16.89 5.21 8.23
C ALA A 107 15.96 6.40 7.96
N ALA A 108 16.00 6.94 6.76
CA ALA A 108 15.16 8.07 6.34
C ALA A 108 14.93 8.00 4.85
N VAL A 109 13.74 8.44 4.43
CA VAL A 109 13.40 8.58 3.02
C VAL A 109 12.83 9.96 2.80
N GLN A 110 13.31 10.65 1.77
CA GLN A 110 12.79 11.94 1.38
C GLN A 110 12.95 12.11 -0.12
N ASN A 111 11.84 12.35 -0.80
CA ASN A 111 11.82 12.59 -2.25
C ASN A 111 10.67 13.56 -2.57
N GLU A 112 10.29 13.70 -3.84
CA GLU A 112 9.27 14.65 -4.26
C GLU A 112 7.90 14.38 -3.64
N GLU A 113 7.56 13.12 -3.44
CA GLU A 113 6.25 12.70 -2.92
C GLU A 113 6.29 12.36 -1.42
N ILE A 114 7.41 11.79 -0.95
CA ILE A 114 7.52 11.23 0.38
C ILE A 114 8.43 12.08 1.26
N ALA A 115 7.94 12.44 2.44
CA ALA A 115 8.65 13.26 3.41
C ALA A 115 9.14 12.47 4.64
N GLY A 116 8.92 11.18 4.70
CA GLY A 116 9.38 10.38 5.83
C GLY A 116 9.01 8.91 5.72
N ILE A 117 9.63 8.11 6.56
CA ILE A 117 9.37 6.68 6.69
C ILE A 117 9.15 6.34 8.15
N ALA A 118 8.24 5.42 8.44
CA ALA A 118 7.95 4.94 9.78
C ALA A 118 7.52 3.48 9.74
N TYR A 119 7.34 2.89 10.93
CA TYR A 119 6.94 1.51 11.06
C TYR A 119 5.70 1.42 11.91
N TRP A 120 4.72 0.68 11.41
CA TRP A 120 3.47 0.47 12.12
C TRP A 120 3.48 -0.88 12.83
N ARG A 121 3.14 -0.82 14.13
CA ARG A 121 2.80 -1.98 14.93
C ARG A 121 1.44 -1.72 15.55
N ARG A 122 0.73 -2.77 15.93
CA ARG A 122 -0.56 -2.61 16.59
C ARG A 122 -0.40 -1.73 17.82
N GLY A 123 -1.23 -0.69 17.90
CA GLY A 123 -1.15 0.32 18.96
C GLY A 123 -0.21 1.48 18.65
N ALA A 124 0.45 1.50 17.51
CA ALA A 124 1.32 2.61 17.12
C ALA A 124 0.52 3.91 16.96
N ARG A 125 1.13 5.03 17.36
CA ARG A 125 0.56 6.37 17.21
C ARG A 125 1.51 7.20 16.38
N LEU A 126 1.25 7.24 15.08
CA LEU A 126 2.13 7.89 14.10
C LEU A 126 1.58 9.20 13.54
N GLY A 127 0.39 9.63 14.02
CA GLY A 127 -0.31 10.77 13.45
C GLY A 127 -1.35 10.34 12.42
N PRO A 128 -1.78 11.24 11.52
CA PRO A 128 -2.86 10.90 10.58
C PRO A 128 -2.49 9.74 9.67
N LEU A 129 -3.38 8.76 9.62
CA LEU A 129 -3.24 7.56 8.77
C LEU A 129 -4.43 7.52 7.82
N GLY A 130 -4.22 7.13 6.57
CA GLY A 130 -5.29 6.97 5.61
C GLY A 130 -6.31 5.92 6.09
N ALA A 131 -7.60 6.14 5.81
CA ALA A 131 -8.66 5.24 6.28
C ALA A 131 -8.51 3.83 5.69
N THR A 132 -8.21 3.74 4.39
CA THR A 132 -7.96 2.46 3.72
C THR A 132 -6.72 1.78 4.29
N ASP A 133 -5.66 2.56 4.51
CA ASP A 133 -4.40 2.05 5.08
C ASP A 133 -4.62 1.47 6.47
N THR A 134 -5.38 2.17 7.31
CA THR A 134 -5.74 1.68 8.65
C THR A 134 -6.46 0.33 8.56
N ALA A 135 -7.44 0.21 7.69
CA ALA A 135 -8.21 -1.01 7.54
C ALA A 135 -7.34 -2.18 7.07
N LEU A 136 -6.45 -1.93 6.10
CA LEU A 136 -5.54 -2.96 5.59
C LEU A 136 -4.52 -3.38 6.64
N LEU A 137 -3.98 -2.44 7.41
CA LEU A 137 -3.06 -2.73 8.50
C LEU A 137 -3.74 -3.57 9.58
N ASP A 138 -4.95 -3.19 9.99
CA ASP A 138 -5.71 -3.93 10.99
C ASP A 138 -6.00 -5.36 10.54
N ARG A 139 -6.20 -5.56 9.26
CA ARG A 139 -6.53 -6.88 8.72
C ARG A 139 -5.30 -7.76 8.50
N PHE A 140 -4.20 -7.21 7.99
CA PHE A 140 -3.08 -7.99 7.46
C PHE A 140 -1.75 -7.78 8.17
N ALA A 141 -1.57 -6.72 8.90
CA ALA A 141 -0.28 -6.44 9.54
C ALA A 141 -0.16 -7.08 10.93
#